data_a3c8fba3d002ab304b1c557f39f1e689
#
_entry.id   a3c8fba3d002ab304b1c557f39f1e689
#
_cell.length_a   1.000
_cell.length_b   1.000
_cell.length_c   1.000
_cell.angle_alpha   90.00
_cell.angle_beta   90.00
_cell.angle_gamma   90.00
#
_symmetry.space_group_name_H-M   'P 1'
#
loop_
_entity.id
_entity.type
_entity.pdbx_description
1 polymer ?
#
loop_
_entity_poly.entity_id
_entity_poly.type
_entity_poly.pdbx_seq_one_letter_code
_entity_poly.pdbx_strand_id
1 'polypeptide(L)'
;TYGHDLGDQVLKMIAAHIAGVGGGGKAFRYGGEEFTIVFSGKEIEMALPHLEALREEIESYRLALRAAGRPKKAKGGKRQRGGWRGKKAVSVTVSMGVAERNDRLATPQAVIEAADSALYRAKDQGRNRVSQ
;
A
#
# COMPACT_ATOMS: atom_id res chain seq x y z
N THR A 1 6.54 -12.39 -17.41
CA THR A 1 7.11 -13.41 -16.96
C THR A 1 7.38 -13.40 -15.50
N TYR A 2 8.57 -13.65 -15.08
CA TYR A 2 8.84 -13.76 -13.70
C TYR A 2 8.51 -12.47 -12.98
N GLY A 3 8.92 -11.37 -13.43
CA GLY A 3 8.67 -10.13 -12.79
C GLY A 3 7.21 -9.77 -12.85
N HIS A 4 6.55 -10.19 -13.87
CA HIS A 4 5.17 -9.92 -14.04
C HIS A 4 4.38 -10.69 -13.00
N ASP A 5 4.67 -11.93 -12.78
CA ASP A 5 3.96 -12.72 -11.82
C ASP A 5 4.17 -12.17 -10.42
N LEU A 6 5.35 -11.71 -10.10
CA LEU A 6 5.61 -11.17 -8.80
C LEU A 6 4.83 -9.88 -8.64
N GLY A 7 4.78 -9.04 -9.66
CA GLY A 7 4.02 -7.81 -9.61
C GLY A 7 2.55 -8.08 -9.38
N ASP A 8 2.01 -9.10 -10.01
CA ASP A 8 0.63 -9.44 -9.84
C ASP A 8 0.37 -9.90 -8.42
N GLN A 9 1.25 -10.67 -7.85
CA GLN A 9 1.08 -11.13 -6.49
C GLN A 9 1.13 -9.97 -5.52
N VAL A 10 2.01 -9.01 -5.76
CA VAL A 10 2.13 -7.86 -4.90
C VAL A 10 0.85 -7.04 -4.98
N LEU A 11 0.31 -6.82 -6.17
CA LEU A 11 -0.89 -6.05 -6.30
C LEU A 11 -2.08 -6.74 -5.65
N LYS A 12 -2.15 -8.05 -5.71
CA LYS A 12 -3.23 -8.79 -5.09
C LYS A 12 -3.13 -8.68 -3.57
N MET A 13 -1.91 -8.72 -3.06
CA MET A 13 -1.70 -8.62 -1.64
C MET A 13 -2.11 -7.24 -1.15
N ILE A 14 -1.71 -6.20 -1.88
CA ILE A 14 -2.06 -4.85 -1.50
C ILE A 14 -3.56 -4.65 -1.57
N ALA A 15 -4.21 -5.16 -2.59
CA ALA A 15 -5.65 -5.04 -2.72
C ALA A 15 -6.36 -5.71 -1.56
N ALA A 16 -5.87 -6.86 -1.12
CA ALA A 16 -6.48 -7.57 -0.01
C ALA A 16 -6.34 -6.78 1.29
N HIS A 17 -5.18 -6.18 1.52
CA HIS A 17 -5.00 -5.39 2.72
C HIS A 17 -5.86 -4.13 2.68
N ILE A 18 -5.97 -3.50 1.53
CA ILE A 18 -6.77 -2.31 1.40
C ILE A 18 -8.24 -2.63 1.61
N ALA A 19 -8.69 -3.77 1.11
CA ALA A 19 -10.07 -4.17 1.28
C ALA A 19 -10.42 -4.38 2.74
N GLY A 20 -9.43 -4.71 3.56
CA GLY A 20 -9.65 -4.92 4.98
C GLY A 20 -9.41 -3.69 5.85
N VAL A 21 -9.28 -2.50 5.25
CA VAL A 21 -8.98 -1.31 6.02
C VAL A 21 -10.11 -1.07 7.01
N GLY A 22 -9.76 -0.62 8.20
CA GLY A 22 -10.75 -0.36 9.22
C GLY A 22 -11.45 0.96 9.03
N GLY A 23 -12.20 1.35 10.02
CA GLY A 23 -12.84 2.67 9.99
C GLY A 23 -13.99 2.80 9.04
N GLY A 24 -14.47 1.73 8.47
CA GLY A 24 -15.58 1.80 7.53
C GLY A 24 -15.18 2.21 6.14
N GLY A 25 -13.90 2.17 5.83
CA GLY A 25 -13.44 2.55 4.52
C GLY A 25 -13.87 1.55 3.46
N LYS A 26 -14.19 2.05 2.27
CA LYS A 26 -14.53 1.20 1.15
C LYS A 26 -13.52 1.42 0.06
N ALA A 27 -12.94 0.34 -0.43
CA ALA A 27 -11.85 0.43 -1.39
C ALA A 27 -12.33 0.21 -2.82
N PHE A 28 -11.78 0.99 -3.74
CA PHE A 28 -12.07 0.84 -5.14
C PHE A 28 -10.75 0.88 -5.91
N ARG A 29 -10.64 0.07 -6.94
CA ARG A 29 -9.46 0.11 -7.76
C ARG A 29 -9.65 1.21 -8.78
N TYR A 30 -8.79 2.18 -8.75
CA TYR A 30 -8.96 3.32 -9.60
C TYR A 30 -8.36 3.05 -10.97
N GLY A 31 -7.30 2.39 -11.05
CA GLY A 31 -6.71 2.06 -12.33
C GLY A 31 -5.27 1.69 -12.12
N GLY A 32 -4.73 0.83 -12.92
CA GLY A 32 -3.36 0.44 -12.82
C GLY A 32 -2.99 0.04 -11.42
N GLU A 33 -2.14 0.79 -10.78
CA GLU A 33 -1.71 0.50 -9.46
C GLU A 33 -2.31 1.41 -8.43
N GLU A 34 -3.34 2.14 -8.78
CA GLU A 34 -3.92 3.10 -7.86
C GLU A 34 -5.23 2.64 -7.28
N PHE A 35 -5.42 2.90 -6.00
CA PHE A 35 -6.65 2.54 -5.31
C PHE A 35 -7.20 3.76 -4.60
N THR A 36 -8.50 3.80 -4.41
CA THR A 36 -9.13 4.88 -3.68
C THR A 36 -9.90 4.26 -2.53
N ILE A 37 -9.79 4.84 -1.35
CA ILE A 37 -10.56 4.39 -0.21
C ILE A 37 -11.45 5.53 0.23
N VAL A 38 -12.72 5.27 0.37
CA VAL A 38 -13.69 6.28 0.76
C VAL A 38 -14.17 6.00 2.16
N PHE A 39 -14.05 6.99 3.05
CA PHE A 39 -14.54 6.87 4.41
C PHE A 39 -15.72 7.80 4.53
N SER A 40 -16.92 7.28 4.34
CA SER A 40 -18.12 8.10 4.37
C SER A 40 -18.38 8.62 5.75
N GLY A 41 -18.64 9.90 5.85
CA GLY A 41 -19.01 10.50 7.12
C GLY A 41 -17.89 10.61 8.13
N LYS A 42 -16.65 10.47 7.72
CA LYS A 42 -15.53 10.56 8.64
C LYS A 42 -14.67 11.74 8.32
N GLU A 43 -14.11 12.32 9.36
CA GLU A 43 -13.17 13.40 9.17
C GLU A 43 -11.80 12.82 8.94
N ILE A 44 -10.93 13.59 8.36
CA ILE A 44 -9.60 13.14 8.02
C ILE A 44 -8.86 12.60 9.23
N GLU A 45 -9.03 13.23 10.39
CA GLU A 45 -8.37 12.78 11.59
C GLU A 45 -8.83 11.41 12.03
N MET A 46 -10.05 11.04 11.67
CA MET A 46 -10.54 9.73 12.02
C MET A 46 -10.04 8.68 11.05
N ALA A 47 -9.78 9.06 9.82
CA ALA A 47 -9.28 8.11 8.82
C ALA A 47 -7.78 7.88 8.94
N LEU A 48 -7.04 8.89 9.36
CA LEU A 48 -5.58 8.78 9.39
C LEU A 48 -5.03 7.57 10.15
N PRO A 49 -5.52 7.25 11.34
CA PRO A 49 -4.96 6.10 12.05
C PRO A 49 -5.15 4.79 11.28
N HIS A 50 -6.28 4.67 10.55
CA HIS A 50 -6.53 3.46 9.79
C HIS A 50 -5.62 3.39 8.57
N LEU A 51 -5.31 4.54 8.00
CA LEU A 51 -4.42 4.58 6.84
C LEU A 51 -2.98 4.31 7.26
N GLU A 52 -2.59 4.84 8.41
CA GLU A 52 -1.24 4.60 8.90
C GLU A 52 -1.07 3.13 9.27
N ALA A 53 -2.09 2.52 9.88
CA ALA A 53 -2.05 1.11 10.21
C ALA A 53 -1.93 0.27 8.94
N LEU A 54 -2.66 0.67 7.89
CA LEU A 54 -2.64 -0.05 6.64
C LEU A 54 -1.24 0.06 6.01
N ARG A 55 -0.66 1.24 6.05
CA ARG A 55 0.67 1.43 5.48
C ARG A 55 1.70 0.53 6.19
N GLU A 56 1.61 0.48 7.51
CA GLU A 56 2.52 -0.33 8.28
C GLU A 56 2.30 -1.81 8.04
N GLU A 57 1.06 -2.21 7.88
CA GLU A 57 0.75 -3.59 7.61
C GLU A 57 1.37 -4.02 6.30
N ILE A 58 1.24 -3.21 5.26
CA ILE A 58 1.76 -3.54 3.96
C ILE A 58 3.29 -3.58 4.01
N GLU A 59 3.88 -2.64 4.72
CA GLU A 59 5.32 -2.60 4.81
C GLU A 59 5.86 -3.86 5.49
N SER A 60 5.22 -4.30 6.55
CA SER A 60 5.71 -5.47 7.25
C SER A 60 5.44 -6.77 6.51
N TYR A 61 4.52 -6.74 5.55
CA TYR A 61 4.20 -7.95 4.83
C TYR A 61 5.38 -8.42 3.97
N ARG A 62 6.38 -7.60 3.75
CA ARG A 62 7.50 -7.99 2.94
C ARG A 62 8.15 -9.26 3.45
N LEU A 63 8.04 -9.55 4.77
CA LEU A 63 8.63 -10.74 5.29
C LEU A 63 7.89 -11.97 4.79
N ALA A 64 6.58 -11.89 4.71
CA ALA A 64 5.80 -13.00 4.25
C ALA A 64 6.07 -13.25 2.77
N LEU A 65 6.21 -12.19 1.99
CA LEU A 65 6.48 -12.34 0.59
C LEU A 65 7.82 -13.02 0.38
N ARG A 66 8.81 -12.66 1.17
CA ARG A 66 10.09 -13.24 1.03
C ARG A 66 10.03 -14.71 1.38
N ALA A 67 9.34 -15.04 2.42
CA ALA A 67 9.23 -16.43 2.82
C ALA A 67 8.54 -17.24 1.75
N ALA A 68 7.50 -16.70 1.16
CA ALA A 68 6.78 -17.41 0.14
C ALA A 68 7.63 -17.62 -1.10
N GLY A 69 8.54 -16.73 -1.34
CA GLY A 69 9.36 -16.88 -2.51
C GLY A 69 10.53 -17.80 -2.33
N ARG A 70 10.78 -18.28 -1.12
CA ARG A 70 11.85 -19.15 -0.91
C ARG A 70 11.68 -20.46 -1.56
N PRO A 71 12.67 -20.98 -2.14
CA PRO A 71 12.62 -22.24 -2.82
C PRO A 71 12.38 -23.33 -1.86
N LYS A 72 11.60 -24.22 -2.19
CA LYS A 72 11.36 -25.28 -1.38
C LYS A 72 12.49 -26.15 -1.16
N LYS A 73 13.27 -26.40 -2.07
CA LYS A 73 14.37 -27.25 -1.88
C LYS A 73 15.30 -26.65 -1.09
N ALA A 74 15.01 -26.01 -0.24
CA ALA A 74 15.91 -25.34 0.57
C ALA A 74 16.70 -26.29 1.36
N LYS A 75 16.66 -27.48 1.12
CA LYS A 75 17.44 -28.34 1.84
C LYS A 75 18.79 -27.89 1.85
N GLY A 76 19.27 -27.33 0.88
CA GLY A 76 20.62 -26.95 0.92
C GLY A 76 20.63 -25.67 1.61
N GLY A 77 19.71 -25.46 2.41
CA GLY A 77 19.66 -24.21 3.04
C GLY A 77 20.84 -23.66 3.66
N LYS A 78 21.64 -24.44 4.19
CA LYS A 78 22.76 -23.93 4.80
C LYS A 78 23.51 -23.07 3.91
N ARG A 79 23.75 -23.40 2.77
CA ARG A 79 24.53 -22.56 1.98
C ARG A 79 23.71 -21.51 1.53
N GLN A 80 22.52 -21.59 1.44
CA GLN A 80 21.76 -20.61 1.00
C GLN A 80 21.74 -19.44 1.84
N ARG A 81 22.08 -19.47 3.02
CA ARG A 81 22.09 -18.40 3.84
C ARG A 81 22.67 -17.24 3.22
N GLY A 82 23.78 -17.30 2.71
CA GLY A 82 24.41 -16.16 2.15
C GLY A 82 23.67 -15.68 0.96
N GLY A 83 23.39 -16.55 0.08
CA GLY A 83 22.70 -16.15 -1.10
C GLY A 83 21.33 -15.66 -0.83
N TRP A 84 20.67 -16.25 0.14
CA TRP A 84 19.38 -15.89 0.45
C TRP A 84 19.30 -14.51 0.85
N ARG A 85 20.08 -14.09 1.68
CA ARG A 85 20.09 -12.85 2.10
C ARG A 85 20.32 -11.91 1.03
N GLY A 86 21.17 -12.19 0.14
CA GLY A 86 21.46 -11.28 -0.84
C GLY A 86 20.31 -11.14 -1.76
N LYS A 87 19.42 -12.06 -1.74
CA LYS A 87 18.38 -12.10 -2.60
C LYS A 87 17.49 -11.08 -2.38
N LYS A 88 17.60 -10.19 -2.09
CA LYS A 88 16.80 -9.19 -1.92
C LYS A 88 15.54 -9.37 -1.46
N ALA A 89 15.31 -9.03 -0.52
CA ALA A 89 14.13 -8.97 0.05
C ALA A 89 13.29 -8.06 -0.74
N VAL A 90 12.15 -8.44 -1.08
CA VAL A 90 11.28 -7.60 -1.81
C VAL A 90 10.60 -6.73 -0.79
N SER A 91 10.79 -5.44 -0.87
CA SER A 91 10.20 -4.53 0.04
C SER A 91 9.05 -3.83 -0.66
N VAL A 92 7.88 -3.85 -0.10
CA VAL A 92 6.72 -3.19 -0.69
C VAL A 92 6.20 -2.15 0.27
N THR A 93 6.06 -0.94 -0.20
CA THR A 93 5.48 0.11 0.61
C THR A 93 4.46 0.85 -0.23
N VAL A 94 3.62 1.64 0.41
CA VAL A 94 2.63 2.42 -0.30
C VAL A 94 2.71 3.86 0.15
N SER A 95 2.38 4.75 -0.77
CA SER A 95 2.29 6.16 -0.46
C SER A 95 0.81 6.51 -0.54
N MET A 96 0.33 7.37 0.31
CA MET A 96 -1.07 7.71 0.35
C MET A 96 -1.27 9.18 0.44
N GLY A 97 -2.28 9.67 -0.29
CA GLY A 97 -2.70 11.05 -0.16
C GLY A 97 -4.11 11.03 0.35
N VAL A 98 -4.46 11.93 1.24
CA VAL A 98 -5.79 11.95 1.82
C VAL A 98 -6.34 13.35 1.81
N ALA A 99 -7.62 13.47 1.57
CA ALA A 99 -8.30 14.76 1.59
C ALA A 99 -9.70 14.56 2.12
N GLU A 100 -10.27 15.63 2.63
CA GLU A 100 -11.58 15.56 3.23
C GLU A 100 -12.50 16.57 2.54
N ARG A 101 -13.76 16.24 2.42
CA ARG A 101 -14.73 17.13 1.81
C ARG A 101 -14.90 18.32 2.73
N ASN A 102 -14.90 19.50 2.17
CA ASN A 102 -15.16 20.70 2.96
C ASN A 102 -15.66 21.76 2.00
N ASP A 103 -15.81 22.99 2.47
CA ASP A 103 -16.36 24.05 1.67
C ASP A 103 -15.58 24.32 0.40
N ARG A 104 -14.27 24.16 0.45
CA ARG A 104 -13.49 24.39 -0.72
C ARG A 104 -13.45 23.17 -1.59
N LEU A 105 -13.60 21.99 -1.04
CA LEU A 105 -13.56 20.74 -1.77
C LEU A 105 -14.96 20.14 -1.66
N ALA A 106 -15.90 20.78 -2.30
CA ALA A 106 -17.30 20.43 -2.12
C ALA A 106 -17.79 19.31 -3.02
N THR A 107 -17.05 18.95 -4.04
CA THR A 107 -17.48 17.88 -4.94
C THR A 107 -16.56 16.70 -4.81
N PRO A 108 -17.02 15.51 -5.16
CA PRO A 108 -16.16 14.33 -5.11
C PRO A 108 -14.92 14.52 -5.97
N GLN A 109 -15.09 15.14 -7.13
CA GLN A 109 -13.97 15.36 -8.01
C GLN A 109 -12.91 16.22 -7.34
N ALA A 110 -13.31 17.29 -6.65
CA ALA A 110 -12.36 18.18 -6.00
C ALA A 110 -11.64 17.47 -4.87
N VAL A 111 -12.32 16.60 -4.13
CA VAL A 111 -11.70 15.87 -3.05
C VAL A 111 -10.67 14.88 -3.60
N ILE A 112 -11.02 14.20 -4.69
CA ILE A 112 -10.10 13.26 -5.29
C ILE A 112 -8.87 13.96 -5.83
N GLU A 113 -9.04 15.13 -6.43
CA GLU A 113 -7.90 15.86 -6.95
C GLU A 113 -7.00 16.34 -5.82
N ALA A 114 -7.58 16.73 -4.70
CA ALA A 114 -6.78 17.16 -3.56
C ALA A 114 -6.01 15.97 -2.98
N ALA A 115 -6.64 14.81 -2.93
CA ALA A 115 -5.97 13.61 -2.44
C ALA A 115 -4.84 13.21 -3.39
N ASP A 116 -5.06 13.40 -4.68
CA ASP A 116 -4.04 13.09 -5.67
C ASP A 116 -2.84 14.01 -5.50
N SER A 117 -3.05 15.29 -5.23
CA SER A 117 -1.97 16.21 -5.00
C SER A 117 -1.21 15.83 -3.73
N ALA A 118 -1.93 15.39 -2.71
CA ALA A 118 -1.30 14.94 -1.48
C ALA A 118 -0.48 13.69 -1.74
N LEU A 119 -0.98 12.82 -2.59
CA LEU A 119 -0.26 11.60 -2.93
C LEU A 119 1.05 11.95 -3.64
N TYR A 120 1.00 12.93 -4.53
CA TYR A 120 2.18 13.34 -5.23
C TYR A 120 3.22 13.85 -4.21
N ARG A 121 2.76 14.62 -3.21
CA ARG A 121 3.67 15.10 -2.19
C ARG A 121 4.27 13.95 -1.39
N ALA A 122 3.47 12.94 -1.08
CA ALA A 122 3.97 11.78 -0.35
C ALA A 122 5.09 11.10 -1.15
N LYS A 123 4.89 10.96 -2.45
CA LYS A 123 5.89 10.33 -3.28
C LYS A 123 7.15 11.18 -3.39
N ASP A 124 6.96 12.49 -3.47
CA ASP A 124 8.08 13.41 -3.60
C ASP A 124 8.89 13.50 -2.31
N GLN A 125 8.26 13.29 -1.18
CA GLN A 125 8.91 13.39 0.09
C GLN A 125 9.57 12.09 0.57
N GLY A 126 9.62 11.11 -0.25
CA GLY A 126 10.31 9.86 0.10
C GLY A 126 9.44 8.63 0.09
N ARG A 127 8.19 8.78 -0.30
CA ARG A 127 7.25 7.66 -0.35
C ARG A 127 7.01 7.01 1.01
N ASN A 128 6.32 5.93 1.04
CA ASN A 128 6.02 5.17 2.25
C ASN A 128 5.52 6.08 3.36
N ARG A 129 4.49 6.84 3.09
CA ARG A 129 3.91 7.76 4.07
C ARG A 129 2.53 8.21 3.65
N VAL A 130 1.81 8.77 4.60
CA VAL A 130 0.51 9.33 4.34
C VAL A 130 0.67 10.84 4.36
N SER A 131 0.16 11.53 3.34
CA SER A 131 0.27 12.98 3.24
C SER A 131 -1.11 13.57 3.09
N GLN A 132 -1.30 14.77 3.57
CA GLN A 132 -2.60 15.45 3.44
C GLN A 132 -2.50 16.65 2.54
#